data_1241c8e3ba078fce5b7506ded46367df
#
_entry.id   1241c8e3ba078fce5b7506ded46367df
#
_cell.length_a   1.000
_cell.length_b   1.000
_cell.length_c   1.000
_cell.angle_alpha   90.00
_cell.angle_beta   90.00
_cell.angle_gamma   90.00
#
_symmetry.space_group_name_H-M   'P 1'
#
loop_
_entity.id
_entity.type
_entity.pdbx_description
1 polymer ?
#
loop_
_entity_poly.entity_id
_entity_poly.type
_entity_poly.pdbx_seq_one_letter_code
_entity_poly.pdbx_strand_id
1 'polypeptide(L)'
;NCSFKNDERLSDFTIFDGWSAGKLAGIKDNDKGFTAVAIHTQKGKRIFETLNDMKYYCVDYEMAKKSDGKMFDKQPDICPKRNEFYAYLNSHDIGTAVKYFMPVTKMDLVAERIKPFLYKLGVIKMIKRMRQKIEKIGG
;
A
#
# COMPACT_ATOMS: atom_id res chain seq x y z
N ASN A 1 4.48 -8.37 10.74
CA ASN A 1 3.36 -8.25 11.66
C ASN A 1 3.72 -7.29 12.79
N CYS A 2 3.11 -6.10 12.83
CA CYS A 2 3.43 -5.06 13.80
C CYS A 2 2.30 -4.97 14.84
N SER A 3 2.61 -5.30 16.10
CA SER A 3 1.63 -5.23 17.21
C SER A 3 1.17 -3.80 17.54
N PHE A 4 1.94 -2.79 17.08
CA PHE A 4 1.62 -1.37 17.27
C PHE A 4 0.79 -0.76 16.13
N LYS A 5 0.34 -1.58 15.19
CA LYS A 5 -0.48 -1.12 14.06
C LYS A 5 -1.96 -1.15 14.43
N ASN A 6 -2.41 -0.07 15.03
CA ASN A 6 -3.80 0.18 15.40
C ASN A 6 -4.08 1.69 15.36
N ASP A 7 -5.29 2.10 15.65
CA ASP A 7 -5.67 3.52 15.72
C ASP A 7 -5.11 4.23 16.96
N GLU A 8 -4.85 3.48 18.03
CA GLU A 8 -4.29 3.99 19.30
C GLU A 8 -2.75 4.02 19.23
N ARG A 9 -2.21 4.82 18.32
CA ARG A 9 -0.77 4.93 18.16
C ARG A 9 -0.17 5.89 19.17
N LEU A 10 0.97 5.52 19.74
CA LEU A 10 1.74 6.38 20.64
C LEU A 10 2.49 7.49 19.91
N SER A 11 2.59 7.42 18.59
CA SER A 11 3.27 8.41 17.76
C SER A 11 2.39 9.63 17.51
N ASP A 12 2.99 10.81 17.37
CA ASP A 12 2.28 12.04 16.99
C ASP A 12 1.78 11.98 15.54
N PHE A 13 2.51 11.28 14.66
CA PHE A 13 2.20 11.12 13.24
C PHE A 13 2.35 9.69 12.76
N THR A 14 1.60 9.34 11.73
CA THR A 14 1.92 8.23 10.82
C THR A 14 2.06 8.78 9.41
N ILE A 15 3.19 8.51 8.77
CA ILE A 15 3.49 8.95 7.42
C ILE A 15 3.57 7.72 6.53
N PHE A 16 2.87 7.76 5.38
CA PHE A 16 2.85 6.64 4.44
C PHE A 16 2.52 7.10 3.02
N ASP A 17 2.71 6.22 2.04
CA ASP A 17 2.34 6.49 0.66
C ASP A 17 0.81 6.57 0.52
N GLY A 18 0.32 7.72 0.08
CA GLY A 18 -1.11 7.98 -0.10
C GLY A 18 -1.63 7.46 -1.44
N TRP A 19 -1.77 6.14 -1.59
CA TRP A 19 -2.23 5.51 -2.84
C TRP A 19 -3.60 6.00 -3.31
N SER A 20 -4.48 6.32 -2.38
CA SER A 20 -5.83 6.82 -2.67
C SER A 20 -5.94 8.34 -2.56
N ALA A 21 -4.88 9.04 -2.20
CA ALA A 21 -4.91 10.46 -1.85
C ALA A 21 -5.46 11.35 -2.96
N GLY A 22 -5.01 11.16 -4.20
CA GLY A 22 -5.52 11.93 -5.34
C GLY A 22 -7.03 11.82 -5.52
N LYS A 23 -7.58 10.60 -5.39
CA LYS A 23 -9.02 10.33 -5.46
C LYS A 23 -9.78 10.96 -4.29
N LEU A 24 -9.26 10.82 -3.07
CA LEU A 24 -9.88 11.31 -1.84
C LEU A 24 -9.89 12.84 -1.79
N ALA A 25 -8.81 13.47 -2.24
CA ALA A 25 -8.68 14.92 -2.28
C ALA A 25 -9.26 15.56 -3.55
N GLY A 26 -9.78 14.78 -4.50
CA GLY A 26 -10.30 15.28 -5.77
C GLY A 26 -9.23 15.88 -6.69
N ILE A 27 -7.97 15.42 -6.58
CA ILE A 27 -6.83 15.97 -7.32
C ILE A 27 -6.39 14.99 -8.39
N LYS A 28 -6.03 15.53 -9.56
CA LYS A 28 -5.44 14.69 -10.61
C LYS A 28 -4.04 14.23 -10.18
N ASP A 29 -3.83 12.93 -10.25
CA ASP A 29 -2.50 12.36 -10.05
C ASP A 29 -1.56 12.82 -11.17
N ASN A 30 -0.37 13.27 -10.77
CA ASN A 30 0.68 13.76 -11.65
C ASN A 30 1.89 12.80 -11.69
N ASP A 31 1.72 11.56 -11.24
CA ASP A 31 2.74 10.50 -11.14
C ASP A 31 3.95 10.85 -10.23
N LYS A 32 3.86 11.92 -9.43
CA LYS A 32 4.89 12.25 -8.43
C LYS A 32 4.62 11.61 -7.06
N GLY A 33 3.45 10.98 -6.92
CA GLY A 33 2.97 10.40 -5.67
C GLY A 33 2.45 11.44 -4.68
N PHE A 34 1.82 10.93 -3.64
CA PHE A 34 1.34 11.71 -2.49
C PHE A 34 1.82 11.07 -1.21
N THR A 35 2.23 11.90 -0.27
CA THR A 35 2.48 11.46 1.11
C THR A 35 1.21 11.70 1.91
N ALA A 36 0.70 10.67 2.56
CA ALA A 36 -0.38 10.79 3.52
C ALA A 36 0.20 10.94 4.93
N VAL A 37 -0.41 11.82 5.70
CA VAL A 37 -0.04 12.07 7.11
C VAL A 37 -1.29 11.91 7.96
N ALA A 38 -1.29 10.92 8.83
CA ALA A 38 -2.29 10.80 9.89
C ALA A 38 -1.75 11.44 11.16
N ILE A 39 -2.50 12.37 11.74
CA ILE A 39 -2.12 13.10 12.96
C ILE A 39 -2.91 12.49 14.12
N HIS A 40 -2.20 11.98 15.16
CA HIS A 40 -2.82 11.26 16.26
C HIS A 40 -2.97 12.09 17.53
N THR A 41 -2.15 13.13 17.72
CA THR A 41 -2.14 13.92 18.96
C THR A 41 -2.30 15.40 18.71
N GLN A 42 -2.74 16.13 19.74
CA GLN A 42 -2.80 17.61 19.71
C GLN A 42 -1.40 18.25 19.55
N LYS A 43 -0.37 17.58 20.07
CA LYS A 43 1.02 18.01 19.87
C LYS A 43 1.40 17.89 18.40
N GLY A 44 1.09 16.75 17.77
CA GLY A 44 1.29 16.54 16.33
C GLY A 44 0.57 17.59 15.50
N LYS A 45 -0.70 17.86 15.82
CA LYS A 45 -1.48 18.90 15.13
C LYS A 45 -0.79 20.26 15.18
N ARG A 46 -0.38 20.70 16.36
CA ARG A 46 0.34 21.99 16.52
C ARG A 46 1.64 22.04 15.72
N ILE A 47 2.42 20.96 15.73
CA ILE A 47 3.66 20.88 14.94
C ILE A 47 3.32 20.96 13.45
N PHE A 48 2.33 20.22 12.98
CA PHE A 48 1.93 20.22 11.57
C PHE A 48 1.49 21.61 11.09
N GLU A 49 0.78 22.36 11.92
CA GLU A 49 0.30 23.73 11.64
C GLU A 49 1.45 24.76 11.53
N THR A 50 2.65 24.47 12.04
CA THR A 50 3.84 25.33 11.89
C THR A 50 4.57 25.15 10.56
N LEU A 51 4.21 24.14 9.78
CA LEU A 51 4.87 23.83 8.51
C LEU A 51 4.30 24.71 7.38
N ASN A 52 5.02 25.78 7.03
CA ASN A 52 4.54 26.80 6.08
C ASN A 52 4.84 26.48 4.61
N ASP A 53 5.82 25.61 4.34
CA ASP A 53 6.32 25.34 2.97
C ASP A 53 5.68 24.11 2.30
N MET A 54 4.55 23.61 2.85
CA MET A 54 3.89 22.44 2.34
C MET A 54 2.51 22.76 1.77
N LYS A 55 2.23 22.18 0.63
CA LYS A 55 0.87 22.11 0.10
C LYS A 55 0.22 20.83 0.60
N TYR A 56 -0.86 20.96 1.35
CA TYR A 56 -1.61 19.82 1.86
C TYR A 56 -3.10 19.92 1.54
N TYR A 57 -3.78 18.79 1.63
CA TYR A 57 -5.20 18.65 1.39
C TYR A 57 -5.77 17.80 2.52
N CYS A 58 -6.76 18.34 3.21
CA CYS A 58 -7.48 17.57 4.21
C CYS A 58 -8.40 16.55 3.52
N VAL A 59 -8.37 15.32 3.99
CA VAL A 59 -9.25 14.25 3.54
C VAL A 59 -10.00 13.66 4.73
N ASP A 60 -11.17 13.12 4.48
CA ASP A 60 -11.95 12.45 5.51
C ASP A 60 -11.20 11.20 6.01
N TYR A 61 -11.06 11.09 7.34
CA TYR A 61 -10.29 10.02 7.97
C TYR A 61 -10.90 8.64 7.72
N GLU A 62 -12.22 8.50 7.84
CA GLU A 62 -12.90 7.22 7.66
C GLU A 62 -12.81 6.75 6.19
N MET A 63 -12.91 7.69 5.25
CA MET A 63 -12.70 7.38 3.84
C MET A 63 -11.27 6.96 3.56
N ALA A 64 -10.28 7.62 4.15
CA ALA A 64 -8.87 7.26 4.03
C ALA A 64 -8.61 5.88 4.63
N LYS A 65 -9.12 5.60 5.81
CA LYS A 65 -9.04 4.29 6.48
C LYS A 65 -9.70 3.18 5.67
N LYS A 66 -10.85 3.43 5.07
CA LYS A 66 -11.53 2.47 4.18
C LYS A 66 -10.72 2.16 2.92
N SER A 67 -10.04 3.16 2.35
CA SER A 67 -9.27 3.01 1.12
C SER A 67 -7.89 2.41 1.35
N ASP A 68 -7.18 2.90 2.37
CA ASP A 68 -5.79 2.57 2.67
C ASP A 68 -5.63 1.86 4.04
N GLY A 69 -6.66 1.08 4.44
CA GLY A 69 -6.76 0.46 5.76
C GLY A 69 -5.55 -0.37 6.19
N LYS A 70 -4.81 -0.95 5.23
CA LYS A 70 -3.56 -1.65 5.52
C LYS A 70 -2.47 -0.73 6.10
N MET A 71 -2.56 0.58 5.87
CA MET A 71 -1.64 1.57 6.44
C MET A 71 -2.10 2.05 7.82
N PHE A 72 -3.38 1.94 8.13
CA PHE A 72 -3.95 2.36 9.43
C PHE A 72 -3.99 1.22 10.45
N ASP A 73 -4.94 0.32 10.34
CA ASP A 73 -5.25 -0.69 11.36
C ASP A 73 -5.19 -2.13 10.87
N LYS A 74 -5.39 -2.35 9.56
CA LYS A 74 -5.43 -3.70 9.02
C LYS A 74 -4.03 -4.29 8.94
N GLN A 75 -3.82 -5.37 9.67
CA GLN A 75 -2.59 -6.15 9.54
C GLN A 75 -2.76 -7.14 8.39
N PRO A 76 -1.72 -7.36 7.58
CA PRO A 76 -1.72 -8.47 6.64
C PRO A 76 -1.71 -9.80 7.41
N ASP A 77 -2.37 -10.79 6.86
CA ASP A 77 -2.31 -12.15 7.40
C ASP A 77 -0.86 -12.62 7.49
N ILE A 78 -0.58 -13.36 8.56
CA ILE A 78 0.75 -13.94 8.72
C ILE A 78 0.91 -15.01 7.64
N CYS A 79 1.96 -14.89 6.83
CA CYS A 79 2.28 -15.92 5.84
C CYS A 79 2.44 -17.29 6.55
N PRO A 80 1.68 -18.33 6.18
CA PRO A 80 1.74 -19.63 6.83
C PRO A 80 3.16 -20.22 6.85
N LYS A 81 3.94 -19.99 5.82
CA LYS A 81 5.32 -20.46 5.69
C LYS A 81 6.38 -19.55 6.34
N ARG A 82 5.95 -18.53 7.11
CA ARG A 82 6.90 -17.57 7.71
C ARG A 82 7.96 -18.25 8.59
N ASN A 83 7.53 -19.12 9.49
CA ASN A 83 8.44 -19.79 10.41
C ASN A 83 9.38 -20.75 9.69
N GLU A 84 8.89 -21.48 8.70
CA GLU A 84 9.69 -22.35 7.84
C GLU A 84 10.75 -21.54 7.07
N PHE A 85 10.39 -20.39 6.54
CA PHE A 85 11.32 -19.49 5.85
C PHE A 85 12.47 -19.05 6.77
N TYR A 86 12.17 -18.61 7.99
CA TYR A 86 13.21 -18.20 8.93
C TYR A 86 14.05 -19.36 9.42
N ALA A 87 13.47 -20.53 9.65
CA ALA A 87 14.22 -21.75 9.99
C ALA A 87 15.18 -22.13 8.86
N TYR A 88 14.75 -22.03 7.61
CA TYR A 88 15.56 -22.30 6.45
C TYR A 88 16.77 -21.36 6.31
N LEU A 89 16.62 -20.10 6.68
CA LEU A 89 17.69 -19.10 6.68
C LEU A 89 18.83 -19.41 7.68
N ASN A 90 18.61 -20.28 8.68
CA ASN A 90 19.67 -20.68 9.61
C ASN A 90 20.78 -21.50 8.92
N SER A 91 20.48 -22.13 7.79
CA SER A 91 21.40 -23.04 7.07
C SER A 91 21.61 -22.67 5.60
N HIS A 92 20.89 -21.69 5.08
CA HIS A 92 20.95 -21.27 3.67
C HIS A 92 21.03 -19.75 3.54
N ASP A 93 21.64 -19.28 2.46
CA ASP A 93 21.63 -17.86 2.13
C ASP A 93 20.24 -17.39 1.67
N ILE A 94 20.02 -16.07 1.75
CA ILE A 94 18.74 -15.45 1.43
C ILE A 94 18.33 -15.69 -0.04
N GLY A 95 19.27 -15.71 -0.97
CA GLY A 95 18.98 -15.94 -2.39
C GLY A 95 18.44 -17.34 -2.64
N THR A 96 19.01 -18.35 -1.97
CA THR A 96 18.55 -19.74 -2.00
C THR A 96 17.18 -19.87 -1.34
N ALA A 97 16.97 -19.23 -0.19
CA ALA A 97 15.69 -19.22 0.49
C ALA A 97 14.58 -18.58 -0.36
N VAL A 98 14.85 -17.43 -0.97
CA VAL A 98 13.87 -16.77 -1.85
C VAL A 98 13.52 -17.64 -3.05
N LYS A 99 14.49 -18.27 -3.71
CA LYS A 99 14.22 -19.20 -4.83
C LYS A 99 13.37 -20.38 -4.42
N TYR A 100 13.57 -20.90 -3.21
CA TYR A 100 12.82 -22.05 -2.71
C TYR A 100 11.38 -21.68 -2.33
N PHE A 101 11.18 -20.59 -1.57
CA PHE A 101 9.87 -20.21 -1.06
C PHE A 101 9.04 -19.36 -2.04
N MET A 102 9.70 -18.66 -2.95
CA MET A 102 9.08 -17.78 -3.94
C MET A 102 9.65 -18.03 -5.34
N PRO A 103 9.52 -19.26 -5.88
CA PRO A 103 10.09 -19.59 -7.18
C PRO A 103 9.43 -18.73 -8.27
N VAL A 104 10.25 -18.07 -9.06
CA VAL A 104 9.80 -17.35 -10.25
C VAL A 104 9.61 -18.36 -11.37
N THR A 105 8.39 -18.51 -11.85
CA THR A 105 8.07 -19.42 -12.95
C THR A 105 8.39 -18.79 -14.31
N LYS A 106 8.52 -19.62 -15.35
CA LYS A 106 8.63 -19.13 -16.72
C LYS A 106 7.43 -18.26 -17.13
N MET A 107 6.25 -18.57 -16.61
CA MET A 107 5.03 -17.80 -16.86
C MET A 107 5.11 -16.40 -16.22
N ASP A 108 5.66 -16.30 -15.02
CA ASP A 108 5.87 -14.99 -14.36
C ASP A 108 6.81 -14.11 -15.19
N LEU A 109 7.91 -14.68 -15.70
CA LEU A 109 8.83 -13.94 -16.55
C LEU A 109 8.19 -13.48 -17.86
N VAL A 110 7.38 -14.32 -18.48
CA VAL A 110 6.63 -13.96 -19.69
C VAL A 110 5.61 -12.86 -19.36
N ALA A 111 4.87 -13.02 -18.27
CA ALA A 111 3.89 -12.03 -17.83
C ALA A 111 4.52 -10.66 -17.59
N GLU A 112 5.67 -10.61 -16.89
CA GLU A 112 6.37 -9.34 -16.64
C GLU A 112 6.92 -8.71 -17.93
N ARG A 113 7.35 -9.49 -18.92
CA ARG A 113 7.78 -8.96 -20.22
C ARG A 113 6.63 -8.39 -21.06
N ILE A 114 5.46 -9.03 -20.99
CA ILE A 114 4.29 -8.62 -21.79
C ILE A 114 3.53 -7.46 -21.12
N LYS A 115 3.58 -7.34 -19.80
CA LYS A 115 2.87 -6.35 -19.01
C LYS A 115 3.06 -4.88 -19.47
N PRO A 116 4.28 -4.38 -19.77
CA PRO A 116 4.47 -3.03 -20.28
C PRO A 116 3.79 -2.80 -21.64
N PHE A 117 3.80 -3.82 -22.50
CA PHE A 117 3.12 -3.76 -23.79
C PHE A 117 1.59 -3.70 -23.65
N LEU A 118 1.02 -4.56 -22.81
CA LEU A 118 -0.41 -4.54 -22.50
C LEU A 118 -0.83 -3.23 -21.82
N TYR A 119 0.06 -2.62 -21.03
CA TYR A 119 -0.18 -1.32 -20.44
C TYR A 119 -0.26 -0.22 -21.50
N LYS A 120 0.67 -0.19 -22.46
CA LYS A 120 0.66 0.75 -23.59
C LYS A 120 -0.59 0.61 -24.45
N LEU A 121 -1.07 -0.60 -24.68
CA LEU A 121 -2.31 -0.87 -25.42
C LEU A 121 -3.59 -0.53 -24.63
N GLY A 122 -3.48 -0.12 -23.38
CA GLY A 122 -4.64 0.19 -22.54
C GLY A 122 -5.44 -1.03 -22.05
N VAL A 123 -5.03 -2.25 -22.41
CA VAL A 123 -5.72 -3.50 -22.04
C VAL A 123 -5.79 -3.66 -20.52
N ILE A 124 -4.72 -3.35 -19.81
CA ILE A 124 -4.68 -3.43 -18.33
C ILE A 124 -5.67 -2.44 -17.70
N LYS A 125 -5.79 -1.23 -18.28
CA LYS A 125 -6.77 -0.23 -17.82
C LYS A 125 -8.20 -0.72 -18.02
N MET A 126 -8.45 -1.38 -19.14
CA MET A 126 -9.76 -1.97 -19.45
C MET A 126 -10.13 -3.09 -18.47
N ILE A 127 -9.21 -4.02 -18.20
CA ILE A 127 -9.41 -5.12 -17.25
C ILE A 127 -9.67 -4.58 -15.84
N LYS A 128 -8.92 -3.58 -15.38
CA LYS A 128 -9.13 -2.94 -14.07
C LYS A 128 -10.53 -2.31 -13.97
N ARG A 129 -10.98 -1.62 -15.03
CA ARG A 129 -12.34 -1.04 -15.09
C ARG A 129 -13.44 -2.11 -15.05
N MET A 130 -13.24 -3.23 -15.74
CA MET A 130 -14.18 -4.35 -15.71
C MET A 130 -14.27 -4.98 -14.32
N ARG A 131 -13.15 -5.25 -13.65
CA ARG A 131 -13.14 -5.74 -12.27
C ARG A 131 -13.89 -4.80 -11.30
N GLN A 132 -13.62 -3.50 -11.37
CA GLN A 132 -14.31 -2.51 -10.54
C GLN A 132 -15.84 -2.45 -10.79
N LYS A 133 -16.28 -2.74 -12.03
CA LYS A 133 -17.72 -2.84 -12.33
C LYS A 133 -18.34 -4.10 -11.72
N ILE A 134 -17.65 -5.23 -11.79
CA ILE A 134 -18.13 -6.50 -11.24
C ILE A 134 -18.22 -6.40 -9.71
N GLU A 135 -17.23 -5.84 -9.04
CA GLU A 135 -17.24 -5.61 -7.59
C GLU A 135 -18.37 -4.68 -7.11
N LYS A 136 -18.82 -3.75 -7.97
CA LYS A 136 -19.96 -2.87 -7.68
C LYS A 136 -21.33 -3.51 -7.88
N ILE A 137 -21.41 -4.58 -8.65
CA ILE A 137 -22.68 -5.28 -8.95
C ILE A 137 -22.90 -6.43 -7.96
N GLY A 138 -21.83 -6.95 -7.34
CA GLY A 138 -21.89 -8.08 -6.41
C GLY A 138 -21.87 -7.72 -4.92
N GLY A 139 -21.95 -6.44 -4.56
CA GLY A 139 -22.09 -5.93 -3.19
C GLY A 139 -23.29 -5.00 -3.08
#